data_058b23b30bbe21b82e122d96e907891b
#
_entry.id   058b23b30bbe21b82e122d96e907891b
#
_cell.length_a   1.000
_cell.length_b   1.000
_cell.length_c   1.000
_cell.angle_alpha   90.00
_cell.angle_beta   90.00
_cell.angle_gamma   90.00
#
_symmetry.space_group_name_H-M   'P 1'
#
loop_
_entity.id
_entity.type
_entity.pdbx_description
1 polymer ?
#
loop_
_entity_poly.entity_id
_entity_poly.type
_entity_poly.pdbx_seq_one_letter_code
_entity_poly.pdbx_strand_id
1 'polypeptide(L)'
;GVDSELVFDETRSKANLYATIGTTDSPGVMLSGHTDVVPVDGQDWHTDPFSLVSRDGCFYARGSADMKGFIACVLAQVPEMTRRSLRTSAHIALSYDEEVGCLGVRRLIELMTTLPVQPMMAVIGEPTGMQVVRAHKGKQAFRVTVRGRSSHSAYPTEGVNAVDTASGLVAYIRQLQQNIRVHGPFDDAYTVPNTTLHVGTIQGGTALNIVPEKCVLEFEIRHLPEQDVDRLVADIRGHIATVLEPPMQAVDPDTGIEIEVLTSYPGLSTQTDAAVVGLVQSLLGDTEGTQKISFGSEAGIFTGELGIPAVVCGPGSIQQAHRADEYVSEEQLDRCIRFMSKLTDSLVDGIAFP
;
A
#
# COMPACT_ATOMS: atom_id res chain seq x y z
N GLY A 1 -4.40 -25.74 -19.00
CA GLY A 1 -3.87 -24.84 -18.12
C GLY A 1 -3.55 -23.50 -18.71
N VAL A 2 -3.37 -22.56 -17.83
CA VAL A 2 -2.82 -21.24 -18.13
C VAL A 2 -1.35 -21.28 -17.77
N ASP A 3 -0.47 -20.79 -18.65
CA ASP A 3 0.94 -20.65 -18.35
C ASP A 3 1.11 -19.58 -17.28
N SER A 4 1.78 -19.94 -16.20
CA SER A 4 2.01 -19.06 -15.06
C SER A 4 3.43 -19.19 -14.54
N GLU A 5 3.97 -18.08 -14.05
CA GLU A 5 5.30 -18.00 -13.46
C GLU A 5 5.20 -17.64 -11.99
N LEU A 6 5.97 -18.33 -11.14
CA LEU A 6 6.12 -18.04 -9.73
C LEU A 6 7.44 -17.31 -9.49
N VAL A 7 7.37 -16.09 -8.97
CA VAL A 7 8.52 -15.27 -8.62
C VAL A 7 8.73 -15.32 -7.12
N PHE A 8 9.68 -16.15 -6.71
CA PHE A 8 9.95 -16.43 -5.30
C PHE A 8 10.73 -15.30 -4.61
N ASP A 9 10.53 -15.19 -3.29
CA ASP A 9 11.42 -14.47 -2.40
C ASP A 9 12.81 -15.18 -2.30
N GLU A 10 13.78 -14.56 -1.62
CA GLU A 10 15.14 -15.12 -1.46
C GLU A 10 15.16 -16.47 -0.75
N THR A 11 14.24 -16.66 0.20
CA THR A 11 14.14 -17.88 0.99
C THR A 11 13.31 -18.96 0.31
N ARG A 12 12.62 -18.63 -0.78
CA ARG A 12 11.62 -19.45 -1.50
C ARG A 12 10.43 -19.87 -0.61
N SER A 13 10.15 -19.10 0.43
CA SER A 13 9.02 -19.33 1.33
C SER A 13 7.74 -18.66 0.86
N LYS A 14 7.86 -17.63 0.01
CA LYS A 14 6.77 -16.84 -0.56
C LYS A 14 6.99 -16.69 -2.07
N ALA A 15 5.93 -16.49 -2.81
CA ALA A 15 6.01 -16.23 -4.26
C ALA A 15 4.89 -15.30 -4.72
N ASN A 16 5.22 -14.43 -5.67
CA ASN A 16 4.25 -13.81 -6.53
C ASN A 16 3.85 -14.79 -7.65
N LEU A 17 2.68 -14.59 -8.22
CA LEU A 17 2.25 -15.30 -9.41
C LEU A 17 1.98 -14.29 -10.54
N TYR A 18 2.53 -14.57 -11.72
CA TYR A 18 2.16 -13.88 -12.93
C TYR A 18 1.63 -14.87 -13.98
N ALA A 19 0.51 -14.57 -14.61
CA ALA A 19 -0.06 -15.41 -15.64
C ALA A 19 -0.66 -14.58 -16.77
N THR A 20 -0.61 -15.10 -17.99
CA THR A 20 -1.22 -14.48 -19.17
C THR A 20 -2.22 -15.43 -19.81
N ILE A 21 -3.42 -14.94 -20.07
CA ILE A 21 -4.49 -15.62 -20.81
C ILE A 21 -4.67 -14.87 -22.13
N GLY A 22 -4.55 -15.56 -23.24
CA GLY A 22 -4.52 -14.98 -24.58
C GLY A 22 -3.14 -15.13 -25.21
N THR A 23 -2.68 -14.11 -25.93
CA THR A 23 -1.36 -14.13 -26.58
C THR A 23 -0.36 -13.32 -25.74
N THR A 24 0.88 -13.79 -25.67
CA THR A 24 1.94 -13.14 -24.90
C THR A 24 2.60 -11.97 -25.65
N ASP A 25 2.27 -11.80 -26.92
CA ASP A 25 2.77 -10.77 -27.82
C ASP A 25 1.77 -9.60 -28.04
N SER A 26 0.64 -9.63 -27.33
CA SER A 26 -0.38 -8.58 -27.36
C SER A 26 -0.54 -7.94 -25.98
N PRO A 27 -0.50 -6.62 -25.90
CA PRO A 27 -0.77 -5.93 -24.64
C PRO A 27 -2.19 -6.20 -24.16
N GLY A 28 -2.40 -6.20 -22.84
CA GLY A 28 -3.66 -6.60 -22.24
C GLY A 28 -4.04 -5.80 -21.02
N VAL A 29 -5.06 -6.27 -20.34
CA VAL A 29 -5.52 -5.73 -19.06
C VAL A 29 -5.00 -6.60 -17.92
N MET A 30 -4.34 -6.00 -16.96
CA MET A 30 -3.86 -6.68 -15.75
C MET A 30 -4.88 -6.59 -14.62
N LEU A 31 -5.15 -7.72 -14.00
CA LEU A 31 -5.93 -7.87 -12.77
C LEU A 31 -4.94 -8.20 -11.65
N SER A 32 -4.79 -7.30 -10.69
CA SER A 32 -3.80 -7.44 -9.61
C SER A 32 -4.45 -7.52 -8.25
N GLY A 33 -3.85 -8.32 -7.37
CA GLY A 33 -4.23 -8.44 -5.97
C GLY A 33 -3.16 -9.09 -5.12
N HIS A 34 -3.23 -8.88 -3.80
CA HIS A 34 -2.32 -9.51 -2.85
C HIS A 34 -2.93 -10.74 -2.17
N THR A 35 -2.08 -11.69 -1.80
CA THR A 35 -2.47 -12.98 -1.21
C THR A 35 -2.28 -13.04 0.30
N ASP A 36 -1.50 -12.16 0.86
CA ASP A 36 -1.32 -12.01 2.30
C ASP A 36 -2.50 -11.31 2.97
N VAL A 37 -2.51 -11.31 4.27
CA VAL A 37 -3.57 -10.71 5.10
C VAL A 37 -2.94 -10.21 6.40
N VAL A 38 -3.52 -9.17 7.01
CA VAL A 38 -3.09 -8.72 8.33
C VAL A 38 -3.33 -9.76 9.41
N PRO A 39 -2.49 -9.81 10.47
CA PRO A 39 -2.67 -10.71 11.61
C PRO A 39 -4.04 -10.54 12.30
N VAL A 40 -4.47 -11.58 12.99
CA VAL A 40 -5.72 -11.60 13.76
C VAL A 40 -5.49 -11.55 15.28
N ASP A 41 -4.23 -11.49 15.69
CA ASP A 41 -3.84 -11.49 17.10
C ASP A 41 -4.47 -10.31 17.86
N GLY A 42 -5.03 -10.60 19.02
CA GLY A 42 -5.69 -9.60 19.87
C GLY A 42 -7.04 -9.11 19.36
N GLN A 43 -7.63 -9.74 18.34
CA GLN A 43 -8.94 -9.43 17.81
C GLN A 43 -9.98 -10.45 18.30
N ASP A 44 -11.16 -9.98 18.68
CA ASP A 44 -12.29 -10.78 19.18
C ASP A 44 -13.13 -11.28 18.00
N TRP A 45 -12.79 -12.45 17.45
CA TRP A 45 -13.54 -13.07 16.36
C TRP A 45 -14.65 -13.99 16.91
N HIS A 46 -15.84 -13.90 16.30
CA HIS A 46 -16.96 -14.80 16.64
C HIS A 46 -16.84 -16.17 15.96
N THR A 47 -16.05 -16.28 14.90
CA THR A 47 -15.77 -17.52 14.17
C THR A 47 -14.27 -17.66 13.94
N ASP A 48 -13.80 -18.84 13.57
CA ASP A 48 -12.41 -19.02 13.13
C ASP A 48 -12.13 -18.08 11.94
N PRO A 49 -11.19 -17.13 12.06
CA PRO A 49 -10.90 -16.16 11.01
C PRO A 49 -10.38 -16.78 9.71
N PHE A 50 -9.86 -18.00 9.75
CA PHE A 50 -9.33 -18.70 8.57
C PHE A 50 -10.26 -19.77 8.01
N SER A 51 -11.49 -19.86 8.52
CA SER A 51 -12.55 -20.74 8.03
C SER A 51 -13.73 -19.90 7.51
N LEU A 52 -13.95 -19.91 6.19
CA LEU A 52 -14.99 -19.11 5.56
C LEU A 52 -16.38 -19.51 6.07
N VAL A 53 -17.14 -18.57 6.61
CA VAL A 53 -18.51 -18.74 7.06
C VAL A 53 -19.44 -17.87 6.21
N SER A 54 -20.46 -18.50 5.61
CA SER A 54 -21.55 -17.79 4.93
C SER A 54 -22.72 -17.62 5.92
N ARG A 55 -23.12 -16.37 6.14
CA ARG A 55 -24.23 -16.00 7.03
C ARG A 55 -24.82 -14.67 6.62
N ASP A 56 -26.14 -14.57 6.59
CA ASP A 56 -26.90 -13.32 6.36
C ASP A 56 -26.49 -12.58 5.09
N GLY A 57 -26.21 -13.31 3.99
CA GLY A 57 -25.79 -12.73 2.71
C GLY A 57 -24.37 -12.16 2.72
N CYS A 58 -23.53 -12.59 3.66
CA CYS A 58 -22.14 -12.19 3.78
C CYS A 58 -21.22 -13.40 3.97
N PHE A 59 -19.98 -13.26 3.50
CA PHE A 59 -18.90 -14.22 3.68
C PHE A 59 -17.88 -13.66 4.67
N TYR A 60 -17.77 -14.29 5.82
CA TYR A 60 -16.91 -13.88 6.94
C TYR A 60 -15.63 -14.72 6.94
N ALA A 61 -14.50 -14.08 6.78
CA ALA A 61 -13.15 -14.61 7.04
C ALA A 61 -12.12 -13.46 6.93
N ARG A 62 -10.95 -13.61 7.51
CA ARG A 62 -9.82 -12.72 7.28
C ARG A 62 -9.40 -12.80 5.80
N GLY A 63 -9.29 -11.63 5.15
CA GLY A 63 -8.97 -11.52 3.72
C GLY A 63 -10.19 -11.68 2.81
N SER A 64 -11.41 -11.83 3.34
CA SER A 64 -12.60 -11.92 2.50
C SER A 64 -12.90 -10.61 1.76
N ALA A 65 -12.70 -9.47 2.40
CA ALA A 65 -12.79 -8.16 1.79
C ALA A 65 -11.43 -7.70 1.25
N ASP A 66 -10.34 -7.93 1.98
CA ASP A 66 -9.00 -7.44 1.72
C ASP A 66 -7.99 -8.59 1.54
N MET A 67 -7.73 -9.07 0.29
CA MET A 67 -8.58 -8.83 -0.90
C MET A 67 -8.83 -10.14 -1.66
N LYS A 68 -8.89 -11.28 -0.93
CA LYS A 68 -9.09 -12.61 -1.55
C LYS A 68 -10.46 -12.76 -2.23
N GLY A 69 -11.47 -11.97 -1.83
CA GLY A 69 -12.76 -11.92 -2.53
C GLY A 69 -12.63 -11.50 -3.99
N PHE A 70 -11.81 -10.48 -4.27
CA PHE A 70 -11.48 -10.08 -5.64
C PHE A 70 -10.73 -11.18 -6.38
N ILE A 71 -9.68 -11.75 -5.77
CA ILE A 71 -8.89 -12.84 -6.37
C ILE A 71 -9.79 -14.01 -6.72
N ALA A 72 -10.73 -14.38 -5.84
CA ALA A 72 -11.69 -15.47 -6.10
C ALA A 72 -12.56 -15.18 -7.33
N CYS A 73 -13.05 -13.94 -7.49
CA CYS A 73 -13.80 -13.51 -8.67
C CYS A 73 -12.96 -13.58 -9.95
N VAL A 74 -11.69 -13.17 -9.91
CA VAL A 74 -10.75 -13.30 -11.04
C VAL A 74 -10.56 -14.77 -11.41
N LEU A 75 -10.22 -15.62 -10.44
CA LEU A 75 -9.97 -17.04 -10.67
C LEU A 75 -11.22 -17.79 -11.15
N ALA A 76 -12.42 -17.42 -10.67
CA ALA A 76 -13.68 -17.99 -11.13
C ALA A 76 -13.93 -17.71 -12.63
N GLN A 77 -13.38 -16.62 -13.17
CA GLN A 77 -13.55 -16.25 -14.58
C GLN A 77 -12.47 -16.88 -15.50
N VAL A 78 -11.34 -17.36 -14.96
CA VAL A 78 -10.26 -17.97 -15.75
C VAL A 78 -10.75 -19.09 -16.70
N PRO A 79 -11.59 -20.05 -16.28
CA PRO A 79 -12.09 -21.09 -17.18
C PRO A 79 -12.84 -20.52 -18.40
N GLU A 80 -13.61 -19.45 -18.22
CA GLU A 80 -14.33 -18.80 -19.31
C GLU A 80 -13.39 -18.05 -20.23
N MET A 81 -12.42 -17.30 -19.67
CA MET A 81 -11.39 -16.60 -20.45
C MET A 81 -10.55 -17.59 -21.29
N THR A 82 -10.20 -18.74 -20.73
CA THR A 82 -9.40 -19.76 -21.46
C THR A 82 -10.18 -20.51 -22.53
N ARG A 83 -11.50 -20.64 -22.35
CA ARG A 83 -12.38 -21.29 -23.34
C ARG A 83 -12.64 -20.41 -24.54
N ARG A 84 -12.55 -19.10 -24.40
CA ARG A 84 -12.82 -18.10 -25.44
C ARG A 84 -11.52 -17.61 -26.07
N SER A 85 -11.57 -17.25 -27.34
CA SER A 85 -10.41 -16.64 -28.03
C SER A 85 -10.36 -15.15 -27.70
N LEU A 86 -9.46 -14.77 -26.81
CA LEU A 86 -9.26 -13.37 -26.45
C LEU A 86 -8.47 -12.64 -27.55
N ARG A 87 -8.97 -11.51 -28.00
CA ARG A 87 -8.26 -10.58 -28.90
C ARG A 87 -7.33 -9.64 -28.12
N THR A 88 -7.72 -9.32 -26.90
CA THR A 88 -6.89 -8.58 -25.94
C THR A 88 -6.59 -9.52 -24.78
N SER A 89 -5.33 -9.62 -24.40
CA SER A 89 -4.91 -10.54 -23.34
C SER A 89 -5.37 -10.07 -21.95
N ALA A 90 -5.59 -11.04 -21.07
CA ALA A 90 -5.73 -10.80 -19.64
C ALA A 90 -4.45 -11.22 -18.92
N HIS A 91 -3.95 -10.38 -18.03
CA HIS A 91 -2.82 -10.71 -17.17
C HIS A 91 -3.31 -10.79 -15.72
N ILE A 92 -2.83 -11.76 -14.98
CA ILE A 92 -3.12 -11.94 -13.55
C ILE A 92 -1.81 -11.78 -12.80
N ALA A 93 -1.77 -10.83 -11.87
CA ALA A 93 -0.63 -10.51 -11.05
C ALA A 93 -1.03 -10.63 -9.57
N LEU A 94 -0.53 -11.66 -8.89
CA LEU A 94 -0.82 -11.88 -7.47
C LEU A 94 0.47 -11.72 -6.67
N SER A 95 0.46 -10.81 -5.69
CA SER A 95 1.60 -10.49 -4.86
C SER A 95 1.50 -11.10 -3.46
N TYR A 96 2.59 -11.07 -2.73
CA TYR A 96 2.71 -11.35 -1.30
C TYR A 96 3.27 -10.12 -0.58
N ASP A 97 3.07 -10.03 0.75
CA ASP A 97 3.60 -8.96 1.60
C ASP A 97 3.21 -7.54 1.14
N GLU A 98 1.98 -7.38 0.66
CA GLU A 98 1.40 -6.06 0.44
C GLU A 98 1.19 -5.34 1.77
N GLU A 99 0.58 -6.01 2.74
CA GLU A 99 0.14 -5.50 4.05
C GLU A 99 1.29 -5.00 4.94
N VAL A 100 2.49 -5.45 4.65
CA VAL A 100 3.71 -4.99 5.35
C VAL A 100 4.47 -3.91 4.57
N GLY A 101 3.84 -3.37 3.50
CA GLY A 101 4.36 -2.22 2.76
C GLY A 101 4.70 -2.48 1.30
N CYS A 102 3.92 -3.30 0.61
CA CYS A 102 4.06 -3.61 -0.81
C CYS A 102 5.47 -4.16 -1.15
N LEU A 103 5.98 -5.08 -0.33
CA LEU A 103 7.36 -5.56 -0.48
C LEU A 103 7.49 -6.59 -1.61
N GLY A 104 6.56 -7.53 -1.68
CA GLY A 104 6.63 -8.64 -2.63
C GLY A 104 6.50 -8.22 -4.09
N VAL A 105 5.68 -7.23 -4.37
CA VAL A 105 5.43 -6.72 -5.73
C VAL A 105 6.70 -6.23 -6.44
N ARG A 106 7.74 -5.81 -5.69
CA ARG A 106 9.02 -5.36 -6.28
C ARG A 106 9.64 -6.42 -7.18
N ARG A 107 9.64 -7.69 -6.75
CA ARG A 107 10.13 -8.81 -7.57
C ARG A 107 9.23 -9.10 -8.77
N LEU A 108 7.93 -8.86 -8.63
CA LEU A 108 7.01 -8.97 -9.76
C LEU A 108 7.27 -7.87 -10.80
N ILE A 109 7.56 -6.65 -10.37
CA ILE A 109 8.00 -5.54 -11.23
C ILE A 109 9.28 -5.92 -11.99
N GLU A 110 10.28 -6.50 -11.31
CA GLU A 110 11.52 -6.98 -11.95
C GLU A 110 11.22 -7.99 -13.07
N LEU A 111 10.37 -8.98 -12.83
CA LEU A 111 9.91 -9.89 -13.87
C LEU A 111 9.25 -9.13 -15.02
N MET A 112 8.28 -8.25 -14.71
CA MET A 112 7.49 -7.54 -15.71
C MET A 112 8.35 -6.66 -16.61
N THR A 113 9.47 -6.09 -16.11
CA THR A 113 10.41 -5.34 -16.96
C THR A 113 11.08 -6.19 -18.04
N THR A 114 11.11 -7.53 -17.87
CA THR A 114 11.70 -8.46 -18.83
C THR A 114 10.71 -9.00 -19.86
N LEU A 115 9.42 -8.75 -19.67
CA LEU A 115 8.38 -9.24 -20.58
C LEU A 115 8.51 -8.55 -21.95
N PRO A 116 8.31 -9.29 -23.05
CA PRO A 116 8.36 -8.71 -24.40
C PRO A 116 7.26 -7.68 -24.63
N VAL A 117 6.12 -7.85 -23.97
CA VAL A 117 4.98 -6.92 -24.00
C VAL A 117 4.42 -6.82 -22.59
N GLN A 118 4.26 -5.57 -22.11
CA GLN A 118 3.68 -5.28 -20.81
C GLN A 118 2.17 -5.05 -20.92
N PRO A 119 1.40 -5.25 -19.83
CA PRO A 119 0.01 -4.84 -19.77
C PRO A 119 -0.14 -3.34 -20.09
N MET A 120 -1.21 -2.98 -20.79
CA MET A 120 -1.48 -1.59 -21.15
C MET A 120 -2.16 -0.82 -20.02
N MET A 121 -2.83 -1.52 -19.11
CA MET A 121 -3.53 -0.96 -17.96
C MET A 121 -3.73 -2.01 -16.88
N ALA A 122 -3.97 -1.55 -15.65
CA ALA A 122 -4.18 -2.41 -14.50
C ALA A 122 -5.42 -2.05 -13.69
N VAL A 123 -6.09 -3.08 -13.17
CA VAL A 123 -7.13 -2.97 -12.15
C VAL A 123 -6.65 -3.69 -10.90
N ILE A 124 -6.48 -2.95 -9.82
CA ILE A 124 -6.08 -3.47 -8.51
C ILE A 124 -7.34 -3.64 -7.67
N GLY A 125 -7.54 -4.83 -7.13
CA GLY A 125 -8.83 -5.25 -6.57
C GLY A 125 -9.08 -4.92 -5.11
N GLU A 126 -8.48 -3.88 -4.56
CA GLU A 126 -8.74 -3.43 -3.19
C GLU A 126 -10.21 -3.08 -2.94
N PRO A 127 -10.70 -3.19 -1.69
CA PRO A 127 -12.11 -3.08 -1.36
C PRO A 127 -12.63 -1.64 -1.45
N THR A 128 -13.08 -1.24 -2.63
CA THR A 128 -13.63 0.11 -2.93
C THR A 128 -15.14 0.15 -3.05
N GLY A 129 -15.85 -0.95 -2.74
CA GLY A 129 -17.29 -1.07 -3.00
C GLY A 129 -17.61 -1.15 -4.48
N MET A 130 -16.69 -1.63 -5.31
CA MET A 130 -16.79 -1.62 -6.78
C MET A 130 -16.97 -0.19 -7.35
N GLN A 131 -16.33 0.80 -6.71
CA GLN A 131 -16.22 2.17 -7.24
C GLN A 131 -14.83 2.38 -7.82
N VAL A 132 -14.74 3.21 -8.87
CA VAL A 132 -13.49 3.51 -9.53
C VAL A 132 -12.68 4.51 -8.72
N VAL A 133 -11.58 4.06 -8.15
CA VAL A 133 -10.60 4.91 -7.45
C VAL A 133 -9.41 5.13 -8.38
N ARG A 134 -9.16 6.39 -8.75
CA ARG A 134 -8.09 6.78 -9.68
C ARG A 134 -6.86 7.36 -8.98
N ALA A 135 -6.95 7.63 -7.68
CA ALA A 135 -5.84 8.20 -6.94
C ALA A 135 -5.83 7.72 -5.48
N HIS A 136 -4.63 7.49 -4.96
CA HIS A 136 -4.41 7.21 -3.55
C HIS A 136 -3.10 7.85 -3.07
N LYS A 137 -2.97 8.01 -1.74
CA LYS A 137 -1.74 8.54 -1.16
C LYS A 137 -0.60 7.54 -1.24
N GLY A 138 0.62 8.06 -1.39
CA GLY A 138 1.83 7.29 -1.14
C GLY A 138 2.16 7.21 0.35
N LYS A 139 3.08 6.33 0.69
CA LYS A 139 3.54 6.11 2.07
C LYS A 139 5.05 5.97 2.13
N GLN A 140 5.64 6.58 3.15
CA GLN A 140 6.99 6.26 3.61
C GLN A 140 6.95 6.08 5.13
N ALA A 141 7.53 5.00 5.64
CA ALA A 141 7.62 4.72 7.07
C ALA A 141 9.08 4.55 7.48
N PHE A 142 9.38 5.04 8.68
CA PHE A 142 10.75 5.14 9.17
C PHE A 142 10.84 4.64 10.60
N ARG A 143 11.95 3.97 10.90
CA ARG A 143 12.42 3.75 12.27
C ARG A 143 13.60 4.66 12.53
N VAL A 144 13.55 5.37 13.64
CA VAL A 144 14.64 6.22 14.10
C VAL A 144 15.18 5.66 15.40
N THR A 145 16.48 5.38 15.43
CA THR A 145 17.18 4.96 16.63
C THR A 145 18.10 6.08 17.10
N VAL A 146 17.80 6.64 18.26
CA VAL A 146 18.65 7.61 18.94
C VAL A 146 19.57 6.86 19.90
N ARG A 147 20.88 7.01 19.69
CA ARG A 147 21.93 6.45 20.54
C ARG A 147 22.55 7.57 21.36
N GLY A 148 22.25 7.58 22.62
CA GLY A 148 22.79 8.49 23.62
C GLY A 148 23.92 7.85 24.44
N ARG A 149 24.15 8.40 25.64
CA ARG A 149 25.12 7.90 26.62
C ARG A 149 24.50 7.84 28.00
N SER A 150 24.60 6.70 28.66
CA SER A 150 24.10 6.51 30.01
C SER A 150 24.95 7.24 31.05
N SER A 151 24.28 7.78 32.07
CA SER A 151 24.89 8.31 33.29
C SER A 151 23.88 8.29 34.45
N HIS A 152 24.34 8.56 35.66
CA HIS A 152 23.41 8.75 36.76
C HIS A 152 22.62 10.07 36.58
N SER A 153 21.32 10.06 36.83
CA SER A 153 20.45 11.24 36.61
C SER A 153 20.82 12.45 37.45
N ALA A 154 21.60 12.29 38.51
CA ALA A 154 22.17 13.40 39.27
C ALA A 154 23.33 14.13 38.55
N TYR A 155 23.90 13.49 37.52
CA TYR A 155 24.98 14.02 36.68
C TYR A 155 24.56 14.01 35.19
N PRO A 156 23.48 14.71 34.81
CA PRO A 156 22.92 14.61 33.48
C PRO A 156 23.88 15.13 32.39
N THR A 157 24.81 16.01 32.72
CA THR A 157 25.81 16.55 31.80
C THR A 157 26.92 15.55 31.42
N GLU A 158 27.04 14.45 32.15
CA GLU A 158 27.97 13.35 31.83
C GLU A 158 27.37 12.34 30.87
N GLY A 159 26.05 12.43 30.60
CA GLY A 159 25.31 11.58 29.69
C GLY A 159 24.72 12.34 28.51
N VAL A 160 24.15 11.58 27.57
CA VAL A 160 23.35 12.11 26.45
C VAL A 160 21.98 11.42 26.48
N ASN A 161 20.94 12.19 26.80
CA ASN A 161 19.60 11.66 26.98
C ASN A 161 18.93 11.39 25.62
N ALA A 162 18.84 10.11 25.24
CA ALA A 162 18.24 9.69 23.98
C ALA A 162 16.71 9.97 23.93
N VAL A 163 16.02 9.96 25.08
CA VAL A 163 14.57 10.27 25.14
C VAL A 163 14.32 11.76 24.93
N ASP A 164 15.12 12.64 25.50
CA ASP A 164 15.01 14.09 25.29
C ASP A 164 15.27 14.43 23.82
N THR A 165 16.32 13.84 23.23
CA THR A 165 16.64 14.04 21.82
C THR A 165 15.52 13.53 20.91
N ALA A 166 14.98 12.32 21.17
CA ALA A 166 13.85 11.76 20.42
C ALA A 166 12.61 12.64 20.54
N SER A 167 12.34 13.21 21.73
CA SER A 167 11.21 14.15 21.93
C SER A 167 11.37 15.42 21.11
N GLY A 168 12.60 15.92 20.94
CA GLY A 168 12.92 17.04 20.04
C GLY A 168 12.58 16.73 18.58
N LEU A 169 12.90 15.53 18.11
CA LEU A 169 12.52 15.09 16.76
C LEU A 169 11.00 14.99 16.61
N VAL A 170 10.29 14.42 17.59
CA VAL A 170 8.81 14.37 17.60
C VAL A 170 8.21 15.77 17.53
N ALA A 171 8.76 16.74 18.28
CA ALA A 171 8.31 18.13 18.25
C ALA A 171 8.50 18.75 16.86
N TYR A 172 9.63 18.48 16.19
CA TYR A 172 9.90 18.96 14.85
C TYR A 172 8.94 18.33 13.80
N ILE A 173 8.72 17.02 13.85
CA ILE A 173 7.75 16.32 12.97
C ILE A 173 6.35 16.92 13.14
N ARG A 174 5.93 17.22 14.39
CA ARG A 174 4.65 17.90 14.65
C ARG A 174 4.62 19.32 14.08
N GLN A 175 5.72 20.05 14.11
CA GLN A 175 5.81 21.38 13.50
C GLN A 175 5.67 21.30 11.97
N LEU A 176 6.34 20.35 11.31
CA LEU A 176 6.17 20.10 9.89
C LEU A 176 4.72 19.75 9.53
N GLN A 177 4.09 18.86 10.31
CA GLN A 177 2.67 18.52 10.13
C GLN A 177 1.77 19.74 10.27
N GLN A 178 2.00 20.58 11.26
CA GLN A 178 1.24 21.81 11.44
C GLN A 178 1.42 22.78 10.26
N ASN A 179 2.63 22.92 9.75
CA ASN A 179 2.92 23.74 8.59
C ASN A 179 2.16 23.24 7.34
N ILE A 180 2.17 21.94 7.08
CA ILE A 180 1.43 21.33 5.97
C ILE A 180 -0.08 21.53 6.13
N ARG A 181 -0.62 21.41 7.34
CA ARG A 181 -2.05 21.66 7.63
C ARG A 181 -2.49 23.08 7.35
N VAL A 182 -1.58 24.05 7.39
CA VAL A 182 -1.86 25.47 7.16
C VAL A 182 -1.60 25.87 5.72
N HIS A 183 -0.56 25.32 5.09
CA HIS A 183 -0.06 25.80 3.80
C HIS A 183 -0.21 24.80 2.65
N GLY A 184 -0.59 23.55 2.91
CA GLY A 184 -0.76 22.52 1.90
C GLY A 184 0.55 21.91 1.38
N PRO A 185 0.50 21.26 0.24
CA PRO A 185 -0.61 21.22 -0.73
C PRO A 185 -1.88 20.54 -0.20
N PHE A 186 -3.03 20.93 -0.80
CA PHE A 186 -4.35 20.38 -0.48
C PHE A 186 -5.00 19.78 -1.72
N ASP A 187 -5.75 18.71 -1.51
CA ASP A 187 -6.66 18.12 -2.49
C ASP A 187 -7.94 17.67 -1.76
N ASP A 188 -9.00 18.45 -1.89
CA ASP A 188 -10.28 18.26 -1.19
C ASP A 188 -11.06 17.03 -1.68
N ALA A 189 -10.60 16.36 -2.74
CA ALA A 189 -11.17 15.10 -3.17
C ALA A 189 -10.75 13.91 -2.28
N TYR A 190 -9.74 14.08 -1.41
CA TYR A 190 -9.40 13.10 -0.38
C TYR A 190 -10.13 13.40 0.92
N THR A 191 -10.56 12.37 1.65
CA THR A 191 -11.13 12.52 3.01
C THR A 191 -10.17 13.27 3.95
N VAL A 192 -8.85 13.05 3.80
CA VAL A 192 -7.81 13.84 4.47
C VAL A 192 -7.07 14.61 3.38
N PRO A 193 -7.33 15.92 3.22
CA PRO A 193 -6.97 16.68 2.02
C PRO A 193 -5.49 17.03 1.89
N ASN A 194 -4.67 16.71 2.88
CA ASN A 194 -3.24 17.06 2.91
C ASN A 194 -2.36 15.85 3.24
N THR A 195 -1.06 15.98 2.99
CA THR A 195 -0.04 15.06 3.49
C THR A 195 -0.03 15.03 5.00
N THR A 196 0.13 13.82 5.59
CA THR A 196 0.17 13.62 7.03
C THR A 196 1.49 13.00 7.46
N LEU A 197 2.03 13.50 8.58
CA LEU A 197 3.15 12.91 9.32
C LEU A 197 2.61 12.40 10.66
N HIS A 198 2.84 11.15 10.97
CA HIS A 198 2.32 10.50 12.18
C HIS A 198 3.44 9.73 12.88
N VAL A 199 3.68 10.06 14.15
CA VAL A 199 4.56 9.26 15.02
C VAL A 199 3.70 8.21 15.69
N GLY A 200 3.93 6.93 15.34
CA GLY A 200 3.12 5.81 15.81
C GLY A 200 3.62 5.22 17.12
N THR A 201 4.93 5.10 17.28
CA THR A 201 5.56 4.50 18.47
C THR A 201 6.75 5.31 18.95
N ILE A 202 7.00 5.29 20.26
CA ILE A 202 8.23 5.79 20.88
C ILE A 202 8.52 4.96 22.13
N GLN A 203 9.75 4.44 22.24
CA GLN A 203 10.18 3.61 23.36
C GLN A 203 11.61 3.96 23.75
N GLY A 204 11.85 4.26 25.02
CA GLY A 204 13.20 4.59 25.52
C GLY A 204 13.28 4.67 27.04
N GLY A 205 14.53 4.56 27.55
CA GLY A 205 14.80 4.56 28.98
C GLY A 205 14.55 3.20 29.66
N THR A 206 15.20 3.00 30.80
CA THR A 206 15.12 1.77 31.60
C THR A 206 14.72 2.03 33.06
N ALA A 207 15.14 3.16 33.63
CA ALA A 207 14.82 3.57 34.98
C ALA A 207 14.84 5.10 35.12
N LEU A 208 14.04 5.64 36.04
CA LEU A 208 13.91 7.08 36.25
C LEU A 208 15.24 7.77 36.62
N ASN A 209 16.13 7.08 37.33
CA ASN A 209 17.38 7.63 37.85
C ASN A 209 18.61 7.33 36.95
N ILE A 210 18.37 6.91 35.71
CA ILE A 210 19.41 6.66 34.68
C ILE A 210 19.13 7.54 33.47
N VAL A 211 20.13 8.25 32.96
CA VAL A 211 20.02 8.98 31.68
C VAL A 211 19.87 7.93 30.57
N PRO A 212 18.78 7.97 29.76
CA PRO A 212 18.53 6.98 28.71
C PRO A 212 19.58 7.01 27.61
N GLU A 213 20.22 5.87 27.35
CA GLU A 213 21.22 5.72 26.28
C GLU A 213 20.60 5.31 24.94
N LYS A 214 19.32 4.92 24.92
CA LYS A 214 18.64 4.51 23.70
C LYS A 214 17.17 4.93 23.71
N CYS A 215 16.72 5.45 22.58
CA CYS A 215 15.30 5.63 22.29
C CYS A 215 15.03 5.26 20.83
N VAL A 216 13.94 4.53 20.59
CA VAL A 216 13.51 4.14 19.24
C VAL A 216 12.12 4.73 19.04
N LEU A 217 11.90 5.37 17.89
CA LEU A 217 10.58 5.82 17.46
C LEU A 217 10.29 5.40 16.03
N GLU A 218 9.02 5.22 15.72
CA GLU A 218 8.58 4.96 14.35
C GLU A 218 7.57 6.02 13.94
N PHE A 219 7.73 6.52 12.73
CA PHE A 219 6.81 7.48 12.14
C PHE A 219 6.55 7.17 10.67
N GLU A 220 5.41 7.63 10.15
CA GLU A 220 5.07 7.51 8.74
C GLU A 220 4.67 8.85 8.13
N ILE A 221 4.89 8.96 6.83
CA ILE A 221 4.42 10.04 5.98
C ILE A 221 3.43 9.42 4.98
N ARG A 222 2.15 9.86 5.01
CA ARG A 222 1.19 9.57 3.96
C ARG A 222 1.03 10.81 3.10
N HIS A 223 1.58 10.77 1.89
CA HIS A 223 1.71 11.96 1.08
C HIS A 223 0.75 11.96 -0.10
N LEU A 224 0.28 13.15 -0.48
CA LEU A 224 -0.38 13.35 -1.77
C LEU A 224 0.59 13.02 -2.91
N PRO A 225 0.12 12.54 -4.07
CA PRO A 225 0.98 12.26 -5.21
C PRO A 225 1.82 13.47 -5.67
N GLU A 226 1.30 14.67 -5.52
CA GLU A 226 1.95 15.95 -5.89
C GLU A 226 2.92 16.46 -4.83
N GLN A 227 2.97 15.84 -3.65
CA GLN A 227 3.88 16.23 -2.57
C GLN A 227 5.31 15.78 -2.90
N ASP A 228 6.23 16.70 -2.87
CA ASP A 228 7.67 16.39 -2.84
C ASP A 228 8.02 15.79 -1.46
N VAL A 229 7.88 14.46 -1.37
CA VAL A 229 8.13 13.72 -0.12
C VAL A 229 9.62 13.63 0.18
N ASP A 230 10.48 13.60 -0.84
CA ASP A 230 11.93 13.50 -0.67
C ASP A 230 12.47 14.77 -0.02
N ARG A 231 11.90 15.92 -0.34
CA ARG A 231 12.21 17.18 0.34
C ARG A 231 11.80 17.15 1.81
N LEU A 232 10.61 16.63 2.16
CA LEU A 232 10.20 16.49 3.57
C LEU A 232 11.16 15.59 4.35
N VAL A 233 11.59 14.49 3.75
CA VAL A 233 12.57 13.60 4.37
C VAL A 233 13.94 14.28 4.50
N ALA A 234 14.36 15.04 3.49
CA ALA A 234 15.60 15.80 3.55
C ALA A 234 15.56 16.88 4.65
N ASP A 235 14.43 17.56 4.84
CA ASP A 235 14.23 18.53 5.92
C ASP A 235 14.35 17.87 7.31
N ILE A 236 13.77 16.66 7.48
CA ILE A 236 13.89 15.89 8.73
C ILE A 236 15.35 15.48 8.97
N ARG A 237 16.03 14.92 7.95
CA ARG A 237 17.45 14.55 8.05
C ARG A 237 18.35 15.77 8.31
N GLY A 238 18.05 16.90 7.66
CA GLY A 238 18.75 18.16 7.88
C GLY A 238 18.60 18.67 9.31
N HIS A 239 17.40 18.62 9.88
CA HIS A 239 17.16 19.00 11.28
C HIS A 239 17.92 18.10 12.26
N ILE A 240 17.96 16.79 12.01
CA ILE A 240 18.76 15.84 12.80
C ILE A 240 20.22 16.25 12.78
N ALA A 241 20.83 16.38 11.59
CA ALA A 241 22.25 16.64 11.42
C ALA A 241 22.70 18.02 11.94
N THR A 242 21.81 19.03 11.87
CA THR A 242 22.20 20.41 12.19
C THR A 242 21.77 20.88 13.57
N VAL A 243 20.72 20.24 14.15
CA VAL A 243 20.14 20.69 15.42
C VAL A 243 20.25 19.64 16.53
N LEU A 244 19.97 18.37 16.22
CA LEU A 244 19.88 17.34 17.26
C LEU A 244 21.23 16.66 17.54
N GLU A 245 21.99 16.28 16.53
CA GLU A 245 23.26 15.57 16.71
C GLU A 245 24.42 16.43 17.28
N PRO A 246 24.61 17.71 16.89
CA PRO A 246 25.75 18.47 17.40
C PRO A 246 25.85 18.56 18.92
N PRO A 247 24.76 18.84 19.69
CA PRO A 247 24.85 18.83 21.15
C PRO A 247 25.10 17.44 21.75
N MET A 248 24.63 16.35 21.10
CA MET A 248 24.92 14.99 21.54
C MET A 248 26.41 14.68 21.39
N GLN A 249 26.97 14.93 20.21
CA GLN A 249 28.35 14.66 19.86
C GLN A 249 29.37 15.54 20.58
N ALA A 250 28.94 16.73 21.07
CA ALA A 250 29.75 17.58 21.93
C ALA A 250 30.02 16.94 23.31
N VAL A 251 29.12 16.05 23.79
CA VAL A 251 29.30 15.28 25.03
C VAL A 251 30.00 13.96 24.77
N ASP A 252 29.58 13.24 23.74
CA ASP A 252 30.16 11.96 23.35
C ASP A 252 30.07 11.78 21.82
N PRO A 253 31.22 11.76 21.10
CA PRO A 253 31.25 11.61 19.64
C PRO A 253 30.64 10.31 19.10
N ASP A 254 30.49 9.28 19.91
CA ASP A 254 29.92 7.98 19.49
C ASP A 254 28.38 7.98 19.54
N THR A 255 27.77 9.09 19.98
CA THR A 255 26.32 9.26 19.97
C THR A 255 25.80 9.73 18.61
N GLY A 256 24.55 9.44 18.29
CA GLY A 256 23.96 9.86 17.02
C GLY A 256 22.55 9.34 16.80
N ILE A 257 22.02 9.64 15.60
CA ILE A 257 20.67 9.30 15.21
C ILE A 257 20.69 8.57 13.87
N GLU A 258 20.21 7.33 13.86
CA GLU A 258 20.06 6.49 12.67
C GLU A 258 18.61 6.52 12.19
N ILE A 259 18.41 6.71 10.88
CA ILE A 259 17.09 6.61 10.23
C ILE A 259 17.12 5.46 9.24
N GLU A 260 16.30 4.47 9.49
CA GLU A 260 16.02 3.33 8.62
C GLU A 260 14.67 3.54 7.91
N VAL A 261 14.62 3.28 6.59
CA VAL A 261 13.37 3.23 5.84
C VAL A 261 12.76 1.84 6.01
N LEU A 262 11.57 1.75 6.59
CA LEU A 262 10.86 0.48 6.79
C LEU A 262 10.06 0.09 5.55
N THR A 263 9.38 1.08 4.95
CA THR A 263 8.62 0.89 3.70
C THR A 263 8.49 2.20 2.96
N SER A 264 8.39 2.11 1.62
CA SER A 264 8.17 3.25 0.75
C SER A 264 7.45 2.80 -0.51
N TYR A 265 6.32 3.44 -0.83
CA TYR A 265 5.64 3.29 -2.10
C TYR A 265 4.99 4.61 -2.55
N PRO A 266 4.95 4.87 -3.88
CA PRO A 266 4.38 6.10 -4.42
C PRO A 266 2.86 6.13 -4.33
N GLY A 267 2.29 7.33 -4.40
CA GLY A 267 0.85 7.51 -4.60
C GLY A 267 0.43 7.19 -6.03
N LEU A 268 -0.84 6.87 -6.20
CA LEU A 268 -1.50 6.76 -7.51
C LEU A 268 -2.10 8.11 -7.90
N SER A 269 -1.93 8.53 -9.15
CA SER A 269 -2.58 9.72 -9.74
C SER A 269 -2.89 9.50 -11.21
N THR A 270 -3.89 8.65 -11.48
CA THR A 270 -4.37 8.38 -12.84
C THR A 270 -5.31 9.50 -13.28
N GLN A 271 -5.11 10.00 -14.51
CA GLN A 271 -5.92 11.07 -15.07
C GLN A 271 -7.37 10.61 -15.31
N THR A 272 -8.33 11.51 -15.20
CA THR A 272 -9.76 11.19 -15.33
C THR A 272 -10.14 10.70 -16.72
N ASP A 273 -9.40 11.11 -17.75
CA ASP A 273 -9.56 10.73 -19.16
C ASP A 273 -8.72 9.54 -19.59
N ALA A 274 -7.98 8.92 -18.64
CA ALA A 274 -7.20 7.73 -18.93
C ALA A 274 -8.10 6.57 -19.38
N ALA A 275 -7.66 5.82 -20.38
CA ALA A 275 -8.42 4.71 -20.97
C ALA A 275 -8.89 3.67 -19.96
N VAL A 276 -8.08 3.38 -18.93
CA VAL A 276 -8.44 2.45 -17.84
C VAL A 276 -9.64 2.95 -17.03
N VAL A 277 -9.75 4.25 -16.79
CA VAL A 277 -10.89 4.86 -16.09
C VAL A 277 -12.16 4.67 -16.90
N GLY A 278 -12.12 5.06 -18.18
CA GLY A 278 -13.26 4.92 -19.09
C GLY A 278 -13.71 3.46 -19.26
N LEU A 279 -12.75 2.53 -19.40
CA LEU A 279 -13.04 1.10 -19.49
C LEU A 279 -13.78 0.61 -18.24
N VAL A 280 -13.20 0.82 -17.04
CA VAL A 280 -13.76 0.28 -15.79
C VAL A 280 -15.13 0.90 -15.49
N GLN A 281 -15.33 2.21 -15.70
CA GLN A 281 -16.63 2.87 -15.56
C GLN A 281 -17.68 2.26 -16.52
N SER A 282 -17.31 2.04 -17.78
CA SER A 282 -18.20 1.42 -18.77
C SER A 282 -18.63 0.00 -18.37
N LEU A 283 -17.69 -0.82 -17.88
CA LEU A 283 -17.97 -2.18 -17.43
C LEU A 283 -18.88 -2.22 -16.20
N LEU A 284 -18.71 -1.28 -15.27
CA LEU A 284 -19.57 -1.14 -14.09
C LEU A 284 -20.94 -0.61 -14.44
N GLY A 285 -21.08 0.13 -15.55
CA GLY A 285 -22.28 0.90 -15.89
C GLY A 285 -22.46 2.10 -14.95
N ASP A 286 -21.36 2.59 -14.38
CA ASP A 286 -21.35 3.69 -13.42
C ASP A 286 -20.92 4.99 -14.08
N THR A 287 -21.73 6.03 -13.89
CA THR A 287 -21.47 7.38 -14.38
C THR A 287 -21.21 8.37 -13.23
N GLU A 288 -21.14 7.90 -11.98
CA GLU A 288 -21.06 8.76 -10.78
C GLU A 288 -19.69 9.43 -10.58
N GLY A 289 -18.71 9.11 -11.42
CA GLY A 289 -17.38 9.72 -11.36
C GLY A 289 -16.34 8.79 -10.71
N THR A 290 -15.21 9.37 -10.33
CA THR A 290 -14.09 8.63 -9.73
C THR A 290 -13.79 9.16 -8.34
N GLN A 291 -13.23 8.30 -7.49
CA GLN A 291 -12.84 8.65 -6.12
C GLN A 291 -11.33 8.76 -5.95
N LYS A 292 -10.94 9.41 -4.85
CA LYS A 292 -9.59 9.40 -4.29
C LYS A 292 -9.64 8.88 -2.86
N ILE A 293 -8.70 8.00 -2.49
CA ILE A 293 -8.66 7.37 -1.16
C ILE A 293 -7.36 7.70 -0.43
N SER A 294 -7.42 7.69 0.90
CA SER A 294 -6.26 8.04 1.74
C SER A 294 -5.37 6.86 2.12
N PHE A 295 -5.84 5.62 1.95
CA PHE A 295 -4.99 4.43 2.07
C PHE A 295 -4.28 4.14 0.73
N GLY A 296 -3.20 3.36 0.77
CA GLY A 296 -2.40 3.05 -0.42
C GLY A 296 -2.69 1.66 -0.96
N SER A 297 -2.10 1.36 -2.10
CA SER A 297 -2.09 0.04 -2.74
C SER A 297 -0.89 -0.09 -3.66
N GLU A 298 -0.71 -1.24 -4.28
CA GLU A 298 0.34 -1.48 -5.28
C GLU A 298 0.15 -0.69 -6.60
N ALA A 299 -1.03 -0.08 -6.81
CA ALA A 299 -1.34 0.65 -8.06
C ALA A 299 -0.33 1.76 -8.37
N GLY A 300 0.10 2.50 -7.35
CA GLY A 300 1.12 3.55 -7.50
C GLY A 300 2.47 2.99 -7.95
N ILE A 301 2.82 1.76 -7.57
CA ILE A 301 4.07 1.11 -7.95
C ILE A 301 4.03 0.73 -9.44
N PHE A 302 2.97 0.06 -9.89
CA PHE A 302 2.81 -0.29 -11.32
C PHE A 302 2.83 0.95 -12.21
N THR A 303 2.17 2.03 -11.78
CA THR A 303 2.17 3.28 -12.54
C THR A 303 3.53 3.97 -12.51
N GLY A 304 4.16 4.05 -11.34
CA GLY A 304 5.43 4.77 -11.16
C GLY A 304 6.63 4.07 -11.77
N GLU A 305 6.71 2.74 -11.68
CA GLU A 305 7.89 1.97 -12.11
C GLU A 305 7.76 1.40 -13.53
N LEU A 306 6.54 1.05 -13.97
CA LEU A 306 6.30 0.48 -15.30
C LEU A 306 5.54 1.41 -16.24
N GLY A 307 5.04 2.55 -15.76
CA GLY A 307 4.22 3.45 -16.58
C GLY A 307 2.84 2.88 -16.95
N ILE A 308 2.37 1.80 -16.26
CA ILE A 308 1.10 1.17 -16.51
C ILE A 308 -0.03 1.97 -15.85
N PRO A 309 -0.94 2.62 -16.60
CA PRO A 309 -2.07 3.32 -16.01
C PRO A 309 -2.94 2.37 -15.20
N ALA A 310 -3.25 2.74 -13.96
CA ALA A 310 -3.97 1.87 -13.05
C ALA A 310 -5.16 2.56 -12.39
N VAL A 311 -6.17 1.76 -12.02
CA VAL A 311 -7.23 2.15 -11.10
C VAL A 311 -7.38 1.08 -10.02
N VAL A 312 -7.93 1.50 -8.89
CA VAL A 312 -8.30 0.57 -7.82
C VAL A 312 -9.81 0.34 -7.88
N CYS A 313 -10.24 -0.91 -7.96
CA CYS A 313 -11.65 -1.27 -8.03
C CYS A 313 -11.84 -2.74 -7.61
N GLY A 314 -12.47 -2.95 -6.47
CA GLY A 314 -12.75 -4.30 -5.95
C GLY A 314 -13.94 -4.37 -5.02
N PRO A 315 -14.43 -5.59 -4.72
CA PRO A 315 -15.60 -5.82 -3.88
C PRO A 315 -15.28 -5.61 -2.40
N GLY A 316 -16.31 -5.26 -1.62
CA GLY A 316 -16.17 -5.00 -0.18
C GLY A 316 -15.77 -3.56 0.11
N SER A 317 -15.53 -3.26 1.36
CA SER A 317 -15.17 -1.92 1.85
C SER A 317 -14.00 -1.99 2.81
N ILE A 318 -13.09 -1.04 2.71
CA ILE A 318 -11.97 -0.88 3.65
C ILE A 318 -12.43 -0.73 5.12
N GLN A 319 -13.69 -0.33 5.35
CA GLN A 319 -14.26 -0.25 6.69
C GLN A 319 -14.45 -1.64 7.34
N GLN A 320 -14.50 -2.70 6.54
CA GLN A 320 -14.61 -4.09 6.99
C GLN A 320 -13.26 -4.76 7.17
N ALA A 321 -12.21 -4.25 6.52
CA ALA A 321 -10.85 -4.77 6.59
C ALA A 321 -10.17 -4.49 7.94
N HIS A 322 -9.13 -5.26 8.27
CA HIS A 322 -8.23 -5.10 9.41
C HIS A 322 -8.90 -5.20 10.79
N ARG A 323 -10.11 -5.74 10.88
CA ARG A 323 -10.86 -5.92 12.14
C ARG A 323 -11.41 -7.33 12.29
N ALA A 324 -11.83 -7.67 13.50
CA ALA A 324 -12.55 -8.92 13.74
C ALA A 324 -13.84 -8.98 12.90
N ASP A 325 -14.23 -10.19 12.55
CA ASP A 325 -15.43 -10.48 11.73
C ASP A 325 -15.41 -9.73 10.38
N GLU A 326 -14.23 -9.61 9.78
CA GLU A 326 -14.10 -9.12 8.40
C GLU A 326 -15.04 -9.92 7.48
N TYR A 327 -15.73 -9.20 6.60
CA TYR A 327 -16.65 -9.83 5.65
C TYR A 327 -16.72 -9.09 4.31
N VAL A 328 -17.15 -9.81 3.30
CA VAL A 328 -17.61 -9.27 2.02
C VAL A 328 -19.05 -9.75 1.77
N SER A 329 -19.93 -8.86 1.28
CA SER A 329 -21.31 -9.27 0.97
C SER A 329 -21.40 -10.03 -0.35
N GLU A 330 -22.39 -10.93 -0.47
CA GLU A 330 -22.72 -11.62 -1.72
C GLU A 330 -22.99 -10.62 -2.84
N GLU A 331 -23.68 -9.52 -2.55
CA GLU A 331 -23.96 -8.45 -3.53
C GLU A 331 -22.67 -7.87 -4.12
N GLN A 332 -21.66 -7.61 -3.28
CA GLN A 332 -20.38 -7.08 -3.74
C GLN A 332 -19.62 -8.07 -4.61
N LEU A 333 -19.61 -9.35 -4.24
CA LEU A 333 -19.00 -10.40 -5.06
C LEU A 333 -19.75 -10.58 -6.39
N ASP A 334 -21.08 -10.54 -6.37
CA ASP A 334 -21.89 -10.58 -7.60
C ASP A 334 -21.62 -9.40 -8.52
N ARG A 335 -21.45 -8.20 -7.97
CA ARG A 335 -21.04 -7.02 -8.76
C ARG A 335 -19.66 -7.25 -9.39
N CYS A 336 -18.71 -7.79 -8.64
CA CYS A 336 -17.38 -8.09 -9.13
C CYS A 336 -17.42 -9.19 -10.21
N ILE A 337 -18.16 -10.27 -10.02
CA ILE A 337 -18.33 -11.34 -11.04
C ILE A 337 -18.96 -10.78 -12.32
N ARG A 338 -20.00 -9.93 -12.23
CA ARG A 338 -20.57 -9.27 -13.40
C ARG A 338 -19.58 -8.36 -14.11
N PHE A 339 -18.76 -7.62 -13.36
CA PHE A 339 -17.66 -6.83 -13.91
C PHE A 339 -16.66 -7.71 -14.66
N MET A 340 -16.21 -8.83 -14.07
CA MET A 340 -15.28 -9.77 -14.70
C MET A 340 -15.86 -10.42 -15.96
N SER A 341 -17.16 -10.74 -15.95
CA SER A 341 -17.84 -11.28 -17.14
C SER A 341 -17.86 -10.28 -18.29
N LYS A 342 -18.23 -9.02 -18.02
CA LYS A 342 -18.21 -7.95 -19.04
C LYS A 342 -16.79 -7.63 -19.52
N LEU A 343 -15.80 -7.68 -18.62
CA LEU A 343 -14.40 -7.55 -19.02
C LEU A 343 -14.00 -8.68 -19.96
N THR A 344 -14.37 -9.91 -19.66
CA THR A 344 -14.11 -11.06 -20.55
C THR A 344 -14.73 -10.85 -21.92
N ASP A 345 -15.98 -10.37 -22.01
CA ASP A 345 -16.62 -10.03 -23.28
C ASP A 345 -15.82 -8.97 -24.06
N SER A 346 -15.41 -7.90 -23.39
CA SER A 346 -14.57 -6.86 -23.99
C SER A 346 -13.20 -7.36 -24.46
N LEU A 347 -12.59 -8.29 -23.73
CA LEU A 347 -11.30 -8.91 -24.11
C LEU A 347 -11.46 -9.79 -25.37
N VAL A 348 -12.61 -10.49 -25.53
CA VAL A 348 -12.94 -11.27 -26.71
C VAL A 348 -13.20 -10.37 -27.92
N ASP A 349 -13.94 -9.28 -27.74
CA ASP A 349 -14.24 -8.32 -28.80
C ASP A 349 -13.01 -7.51 -29.24
N GLY A 350 -12.03 -7.41 -28.35
CA GLY A 350 -10.81 -6.62 -28.50
C GLY A 350 -11.00 -5.19 -27.99
N ILE A 351 -10.19 -4.80 -27.01
CA ILE A 351 -10.18 -3.45 -26.48
C ILE A 351 -9.31 -2.57 -27.38
N ALA A 352 -9.90 -1.49 -27.92
CA ALA A 352 -9.13 -0.49 -28.64
C ALA A 352 -8.35 0.36 -27.63
N PHE A 353 -7.05 0.36 -27.78
CA PHE A 353 -6.16 1.25 -27.01
C PHE A 353 -5.85 2.48 -27.83
N PRO A 354 -5.78 3.69 -27.25
CA PRO A 354 -5.48 4.94 -27.94
C PRO A 354 -4.06 4.98 -28.49
#